data_92b30d1134cc46a76577d0256cd2ca03
#
_entry.id   92b30d1134cc46a76577d0256cd2ca03
#
_cell.length_a   1.000
_cell.length_b   1.000
_cell.length_c   1.000
_cell.angle_alpha   90.00
_cell.angle_beta   90.00
_cell.angle_gamma   90.00
#
_symmetry.space_group_name_H-M   'P 1'
#
loop_
_entity.id
_entity.type
_entity.pdbx_description
1 polymer ?
#
loop_
_entity_poly.entity_id
_entity_poly.type
_entity_poly.pdbx_seq_one_letter_code
_entity_poly.pdbx_strand_id
1 'polypeptide(L)'
;MLRGNCLSKTQRTGHGDTRKRLLEATEWLFIEGGYEAMSLRHITARAGANLAAVNYHFGSKEALMQELLSQRLDPLNRDRLQLLSACEQQHPEGLGAAAVLGMLFIPAFRLSHGNTCGPAFMRLLGRVYSDPSPFIRSYLQDHYRPISGRFFEAFSRALPALPRQELGLRLHFALKALSGMLAGEDMQELITSINKGETINDAELLARLISLLSPILTAPFGTPAQVKVIEQLLDLDRSTARTDLAADTGHIPGESAAPQWLKEGRLAS
;
A
#
# COMPACT_ATOMS: atom_id res chain seq x y z
N MET A 1 18.22 -6.88 -17.03
CA MET A 1 18.22 -8.33 -16.79
C MET A 1 19.06 -8.66 -15.57
N LEU A 2 18.51 -8.60 -14.40
CA LEU A 2 19.12 -9.15 -13.19
C LEU A 2 18.01 -9.87 -12.42
N ARG A 3 17.80 -11.13 -12.77
CA ARG A 3 17.05 -12.08 -11.97
C ARG A 3 17.91 -12.41 -10.75
N GLY A 4 17.75 -11.66 -9.67
CA GLY A 4 18.29 -12.00 -8.37
C GLY A 4 17.62 -13.25 -7.84
N ASN A 5 18.20 -14.39 -8.15
CA ASN A 5 17.81 -15.68 -7.66
C ASN A 5 18.23 -15.77 -6.18
N CYS A 6 17.31 -15.55 -5.26
CA CYS A 6 17.52 -15.74 -3.82
C CYS A 6 17.50 -17.24 -3.47
N LEU A 7 18.17 -18.06 -4.29
CA LEU A 7 18.37 -19.49 -4.05
C LEU A 7 19.84 -19.73 -3.73
N SER A 8 20.21 -19.66 -2.46
CA SER A 8 21.48 -20.23 -2.00
C SER A 8 21.39 -21.75 -1.93
N LYS A 9 22.33 -22.37 -2.62
CA LYS A 9 22.76 -23.75 -2.67
C LYS A 9 22.22 -24.71 -1.60
N THR A 10 21.69 -25.79 -2.13
CA THR A 10 21.42 -27.11 -1.55
C THR A 10 22.41 -27.52 -0.47
N GLN A 11 21.93 -27.70 0.77
CA GLN A 11 22.50 -28.69 1.69
C GLN A 11 21.49 -29.06 2.80
N ARG A 12 21.26 -30.37 2.93
CA ARG A 12 20.72 -31.19 4.02
C ARG A 12 19.36 -30.80 4.62
N THR A 13 18.40 -31.61 4.24
CA THR A 13 17.01 -31.73 4.69
C THR A 13 16.89 -31.95 6.18
N GLY A 14 16.58 -30.88 6.92
CA GLY A 14 16.06 -30.92 8.27
C GLY A 14 14.62 -30.37 8.31
N HIS A 15 13.85 -30.74 9.31
CA HIS A 15 12.44 -30.27 9.51
C HIS A 15 12.29 -28.75 9.42
N GLY A 16 13.29 -27.97 9.88
CA GLY A 16 13.34 -26.52 9.79
C GLY A 16 13.48 -25.98 8.36
N ASP A 17 14.12 -26.72 7.46
CA ASP A 17 14.31 -26.31 6.07
C ASP A 17 13.01 -26.39 5.26
N THR A 18 12.17 -27.41 5.46
CA THR A 18 10.88 -27.56 4.77
C THR A 18 9.89 -26.45 5.21
N ARG A 19 9.82 -26.15 6.51
CA ARG A 19 8.98 -25.06 7.03
C ARG A 19 9.38 -23.72 6.41
N LYS A 20 10.68 -23.43 6.34
CA LYS A 20 11.22 -22.21 5.75
C LYS A 20 10.89 -22.13 4.25
N ARG A 21 11.11 -23.22 3.49
CA ARG A 21 10.80 -23.27 2.05
C ARG A 21 9.31 -23.05 1.76
N LEU A 22 8.41 -23.56 2.62
CA LEU A 22 6.98 -23.33 2.50
C LEU A 22 6.63 -21.85 2.72
N LEU A 23 7.22 -21.19 3.73
CA LEU A 23 7.03 -19.74 3.97
C LEU A 23 7.58 -18.90 2.81
N GLU A 24 8.77 -19.19 2.31
CA GLU A 24 9.37 -18.49 1.16
C GLU A 24 8.54 -18.66 -0.12
N ALA A 25 8.03 -19.86 -0.36
CA ALA A 25 7.14 -20.14 -1.50
C ALA A 25 5.81 -19.38 -1.38
N THR A 26 5.25 -19.31 -0.16
CA THR A 26 4.02 -18.58 0.12
C THR A 26 4.22 -17.08 -0.07
N GLU A 27 5.32 -16.52 0.45
CA GLU A 27 5.67 -15.10 0.29
C GLU A 27 5.75 -14.72 -1.19
N TRP A 28 6.48 -15.50 -1.98
CA TRP A 28 6.62 -15.25 -3.41
C TRP A 28 5.28 -15.30 -4.14
N LEU A 29 4.49 -16.35 -3.93
CA LEU A 29 3.17 -16.51 -4.57
C LEU A 29 2.21 -15.41 -4.17
N PHE A 30 2.25 -14.98 -2.92
CA PHE A 30 1.42 -13.87 -2.43
C PHE A 30 1.80 -12.55 -3.07
N ILE A 31 3.08 -12.24 -3.19
CA ILE A 31 3.56 -11.04 -3.87
C ILE A 31 3.07 -11.01 -5.32
N GLU A 32 3.24 -12.12 -6.05
CA GLU A 32 2.91 -12.19 -7.47
C GLU A 32 1.40 -12.17 -7.76
N GLY A 33 0.61 -12.96 -7.04
CA GLY A 33 -0.78 -13.19 -7.38
C GLY A 33 -1.81 -12.80 -6.32
N GLY A 34 -1.38 -12.49 -5.09
CA GLY A 34 -2.28 -12.25 -3.95
C GLY A 34 -2.82 -13.53 -3.33
N TYR A 35 -3.61 -13.36 -2.27
CA TYR A 35 -4.07 -14.48 -1.44
C TYR A 35 -5.00 -15.46 -2.18
N GLU A 36 -5.96 -14.93 -2.95
CA GLU A 36 -6.96 -15.77 -3.61
C GLU A 36 -6.38 -16.63 -4.74
N ALA A 37 -5.36 -16.13 -5.45
CA ALA A 37 -4.70 -16.87 -6.51
C ALA A 37 -3.79 -18.02 -6.01
N MET A 38 -3.43 -18.01 -4.72
CA MET A 38 -2.61 -19.08 -4.13
C MET A 38 -3.43 -20.30 -3.76
N SER A 39 -2.88 -21.49 -4.04
CA SER A 39 -3.38 -22.76 -3.52
C SER A 39 -2.28 -23.52 -2.79
N LEU A 40 -2.65 -24.44 -1.90
CA LEU A 40 -1.68 -25.32 -1.23
C LEU A 40 -0.87 -26.15 -2.24
N ARG A 41 -1.45 -26.50 -3.39
CA ARG A 41 -0.75 -27.20 -4.48
C ARG A 41 0.33 -26.31 -5.09
N HIS A 42 0.05 -25.04 -5.36
CA HIS A 42 1.04 -24.08 -5.88
C HIS A 42 2.17 -23.88 -4.87
N ILE A 43 1.84 -23.73 -3.58
CA ILE A 43 2.84 -23.53 -2.51
C ILE A 43 3.75 -24.76 -2.40
N THR A 44 3.17 -25.97 -2.33
CA THR A 44 3.96 -27.19 -2.18
C THR A 44 4.81 -27.50 -3.40
N ALA A 45 4.28 -27.29 -4.62
CA ALA A 45 5.03 -27.45 -5.85
C ALA A 45 6.27 -26.53 -5.89
N ARG A 46 6.07 -25.25 -5.53
CA ARG A 46 7.17 -24.28 -5.50
C ARG A 46 8.18 -24.56 -4.37
N ALA A 47 7.72 -25.01 -3.22
CA ALA A 47 8.56 -25.35 -2.08
C ALA A 47 9.34 -26.67 -2.23
N GLY A 48 9.02 -27.48 -3.25
CA GLY A 48 9.52 -28.86 -3.35
C GLY A 48 9.10 -29.70 -2.13
N ALA A 49 7.86 -29.54 -1.68
CA ALA A 49 7.27 -30.21 -0.53
C ALA A 49 5.97 -30.92 -0.91
N ASN A 50 5.42 -31.71 -0.02
CA ASN A 50 4.11 -32.33 -0.19
C ASN A 50 3.05 -31.68 0.70
N LEU A 51 1.77 -31.98 0.44
CA LEU A 51 0.65 -31.42 1.19
C LEU A 51 0.67 -31.83 2.68
N ALA A 52 1.16 -33.05 2.97
CA ALA A 52 1.31 -33.51 4.36
C ALA A 52 2.25 -32.63 5.17
N ALA A 53 3.30 -32.07 4.54
CA ALA A 53 4.20 -31.13 5.20
C ALA A 53 3.51 -29.82 5.59
N VAL A 54 2.60 -29.30 4.75
CA VAL A 54 1.82 -28.10 5.11
C VAL A 54 0.90 -28.40 6.29
N ASN A 55 0.16 -29.51 6.23
CA ASN A 55 -0.75 -29.91 7.32
C ASN A 55 0.04 -30.12 8.62
N TYR A 56 1.22 -30.72 8.55
CA TYR A 56 2.07 -30.96 9.70
C TYR A 56 2.63 -29.70 10.33
N HIS A 57 3.13 -28.74 9.51
CA HIS A 57 3.81 -27.54 10.00
C HIS A 57 2.87 -26.39 10.33
N PHE A 58 1.73 -26.27 9.63
CA PHE A 58 0.85 -25.11 9.69
C PHE A 58 -0.63 -25.46 9.86
N GLY A 59 -1.07 -26.64 9.47
CA GLY A 59 -2.46 -27.09 9.53
C GLY A 59 -3.31 -26.60 8.35
N SER A 60 -3.23 -25.34 7.95
CA SER A 60 -4.04 -24.78 6.86
C SER A 60 -3.29 -23.71 6.05
N LYS A 61 -3.89 -23.29 4.91
CA LYS A 61 -3.41 -22.15 4.11
C LYS A 61 -3.47 -20.85 4.91
N GLU A 62 -4.54 -20.67 5.66
CA GLU A 62 -4.78 -19.51 6.51
C GLU A 62 -3.70 -19.40 7.59
N ALA A 63 -3.43 -20.48 8.32
CA ALA A 63 -2.41 -20.51 9.37
C ALA A 63 -1.00 -20.28 8.81
N LEU A 64 -0.69 -20.85 7.65
CA LEU A 64 0.56 -20.59 6.94
C LEU A 64 0.71 -19.11 6.56
N MET A 65 -0.36 -18.49 6.06
CA MET A 65 -0.35 -17.06 5.70
C MET A 65 -0.26 -16.17 6.94
N GLN A 66 -0.97 -16.47 8.03
CA GLN A 66 -0.88 -15.75 9.30
C GLN A 66 0.54 -15.78 9.84
N GLU A 67 1.18 -16.94 9.83
CA GLU A 67 2.58 -17.10 10.25
C GLU A 67 3.54 -16.25 9.41
N LEU A 68 3.35 -16.24 8.08
CA LEU A 68 4.14 -15.40 7.17
C LEU A 68 3.97 -13.92 7.51
N LEU A 69 2.71 -13.47 7.66
CA LEU A 69 2.40 -12.08 7.98
C LEU A 69 2.98 -11.67 9.33
N SER A 70 2.83 -12.50 10.37
CA SER A 70 3.42 -12.22 11.70
C SER A 70 4.92 -12.11 11.63
N GLN A 71 5.61 -13.04 10.96
CA GLN A 71 7.07 -13.00 10.85
C GLN A 71 7.58 -11.74 10.15
N ARG A 72 6.83 -11.18 9.22
CA ARG A 72 7.21 -10.01 8.44
C ARG A 72 6.77 -8.70 9.06
N LEU A 73 5.56 -8.66 9.63
CA LEU A 73 4.96 -7.41 10.10
C LEU A 73 5.19 -7.14 11.59
N ASP A 74 5.36 -8.16 12.44
CA ASP A 74 5.56 -7.94 13.87
C ASP A 74 6.86 -7.18 14.19
N PRO A 75 8.01 -7.51 13.57
CA PRO A 75 9.22 -6.70 13.73
C PRO A 75 9.03 -5.26 13.26
N LEU A 76 8.45 -5.08 12.06
CA LEU A 76 8.15 -3.77 11.52
C LEU A 76 7.28 -2.93 12.46
N ASN A 77 6.21 -3.52 12.96
CA ASN A 77 5.25 -2.81 13.80
C ASN A 77 5.81 -2.53 15.22
N ARG A 78 6.69 -3.39 15.72
CA ARG A 78 7.45 -3.13 16.96
C ARG A 78 8.35 -1.91 16.78
N ASP A 79 9.10 -1.85 15.69
CA ASP A 79 10.00 -0.73 15.39
C ASP A 79 9.23 0.58 15.19
N ARG A 80 8.06 0.53 14.55
CA ARG A 80 7.14 1.67 14.40
C ARG A 80 6.69 2.22 15.75
N LEU A 81 6.24 1.35 16.65
CA LEU A 81 5.80 1.76 17.98
C LEU A 81 6.96 2.31 18.84
N GLN A 82 8.13 1.70 18.75
CA GLN A 82 9.32 2.20 19.45
C GLN A 82 9.71 3.60 18.97
N LEU A 83 9.73 3.81 17.66
CA LEU A 83 10.05 5.12 17.08
C LEU A 83 9.00 6.16 17.46
N LEU A 84 7.71 5.84 17.37
CA LEU A 84 6.63 6.73 17.78
C LEU A 84 6.76 7.13 19.25
N SER A 85 6.96 6.15 20.14
CA SER A 85 7.11 6.40 21.57
C SER A 85 8.34 7.24 21.91
N ALA A 86 9.46 6.99 21.24
CA ALA A 86 10.69 7.77 21.43
C ALA A 86 10.51 9.23 20.99
N CYS A 87 9.86 9.46 19.84
CA CYS A 87 9.59 10.81 19.36
C CYS A 87 8.57 11.56 20.23
N GLU A 88 7.51 10.89 20.73
CA GLU A 88 6.56 11.49 21.67
C GLU A 88 7.24 11.94 22.97
N GLN A 89 8.23 11.19 23.46
CA GLN A 89 9.02 11.57 24.65
C GLN A 89 9.92 12.77 24.40
N GLN A 90 10.50 12.89 23.21
CA GLN A 90 11.38 13.99 22.84
C GLN A 90 10.64 15.27 22.48
N HIS A 91 9.37 15.17 22.08
CA HIS A 91 8.53 16.27 21.64
C HIS A 91 7.22 16.34 22.43
N PRO A 92 7.27 16.72 23.72
CA PRO A 92 6.08 16.82 24.57
C PRO A 92 5.10 17.89 24.08
N GLU A 93 5.58 18.87 23.29
CA GLU A 93 4.76 19.89 22.61
C GLU A 93 3.86 19.31 21.51
N GLY A 94 4.12 18.10 21.06
CA GLY A 94 3.37 17.39 20.02
C GLY A 94 4.15 17.18 18.73
N LEU A 95 3.61 16.30 17.90
CA LEU A 95 4.22 15.88 16.62
C LEU A 95 3.35 16.38 15.47
N GLY A 96 3.97 16.92 14.42
CA GLY A 96 3.28 17.23 13.17
C GLY A 96 2.92 15.97 12.36
N ALA A 97 1.88 16.03 11.52
CA ALA A 97 1.41 14.90 10.71
C ALA A 97 2.50 14.31 9.80
N ALA A 98 3.38 15.14 9.24
CA ALA A 98 4.52 14.68 8.43
C ALA A 98 5.51 13.83 9.25
N ALA A 99 5.77 14.19 10.49
CA ALA A 99 6.61 13.41 11.39
C ALA A 99 5.97 12.04 11.71
N VAL A 100 4.65 12.01 11.99
CA VAL A 100 3.91 10.77 12.23
C VAL A 100 3.92 9.87 10.99
N LEU A 101 3.77 10.43 9.79
CA LEU A 101 3.97 9.69 8.53
C LEU A 101 5.39 9.12 8.43
N GLY A 102 6.41 9.91 8.73
CA GLY A 102 7.80 9.46 8.74
C GLY A 102 7.99 8.24 9.65
N MET A 103 7.45 8.26 10.86
CA MET A 103 7.55 7.14 11.81
C MET A 103 6.86 5.87 11.30
N LEU A 104 5.84 6.01 10.48
CA LEU A 104 5.15 4.89 9.84
C LEU A 104 6.00 4.26 8.72
N PHE A 105 6.77 5.08 7.97
CA PHE A 105 7.49 4.63 6.78
C PHE A 105 8.97 4.32 7.00
N ILE A 106 9.67 5.07 7.86
CA ILE A 106 11.11 4.89 8.10
C ILE A 106 11.47 3.45 8.49
N PRO A 107 10.78 2.77 9.42
CA PRO A 107 11.11 1.40 9.76
C PRO A 107 10.95 0.42 8.59
N ALA A 108 9.91 0.59 7.75
CA ALA A 108 9.73 -0.22 6.56
C ALA A 108 10.87 -0.01 5.55
N PHE A 109 11.27 1.23 5.35
CA PHE A 109 12.35 1.61 4.48
C PHE A 109 13.69 1.04 4.95
N ARG A 110 13.99 1.14 6.25
CA ARG A 110 15.19 0.54 6.86
C ARG A 110 15.25 -0.97 6.66
N LEU A 111 14.14 -1.67 6.86
CA LEU A 111 14.05 -3.12 6.64
C LEU A 111 14.25 -3.50 5.17
N SER A 112 13.86 -2.63 4.24
CA SER A 112 14.05 -2.87 2.81
C SER A 112 15.52 -2.78 2.36
N HIS A 113 16.36 -2.05 3.07
CA HIS A 113 17.78 -1.86 2.73
C HIS A 113 18.72 -2.76 3.54
N GLY A 114 18.26 -3.31 4.68
CA GLY A 114 19.06 -4.09 5.61
C GLY A 114 19.33 -5.55 5.23
N ASN A 115 18.63 -6.11 4.24
CA ASN A 115 18.69 -7.53 3.87
C ASN A 115 18.73 -7.72 2.35
N THR A 116 19.33 -8.84 1.90
CA THR A 116 19.34 -9.29 0.49
C THR A 116 17.93 -9.44 -0.14
N CYS A 117 16.88 -9.46 0.67
CA CYS A 117 15.46 -9.56 0.25
C CYS A 117 14.68 -8.23 0.42
N GLY A 118 15.37 -7.12 0.61
CA GLY A 118 14.76 -5.81 0.88
C GLY A 118 13.70 -5.38 -0.14
N PRO A 119 13.96 -5.39 -1.45
CA PRO A 119 12.94 -5.04 -2.45
C PRO A 119 11.71 -5.95 -2.39
N ALA A 120 11.90 -7.26 -2.12
CA ALA A 120 10.79 -8.20 -1.95
C ALA A 120 9.93 -7.86 -0.73
N PHE A 121 10.53 -7.35 0.36
CA PHE A 121 9.77 -6.90 1.54
C PHE A 121 8.85 -5.72 1.22
N MET A 122 9.32 -4.73 0.46
CA MET A 122 8.48 -3.59 0.06
C MET A 122 7.33 -4.03 -0.84
N ARG A 123 7.58 -4.93 -1.80
CA ARG A 123 6.53 -5.52 -2.64
C ARG A 123 5.53 -6.32 -1.81
N LEU A 124 6.01 -7.10 -0.83
CA LEU A 124 5.14 -7.79 0.12
C LEU A 124 4.25 -6.80 0.87
N LEU A 125 4.84 -5.73 1.42
CA LEU A 125 4.11 -4.70 2.17
C LEU A 125 3.06 -4.01 1.30
N GLY A 126 3.42 -3.65 0.07
CA GLY A 126 2.49 -3.11 -0.93
C GLY A 126 1.33 -4.08 -1.20
N ARG A 127 1.63 -5.38 -1.42
CA ARG A 127 0.62 -6.41 -1.62
C ARG A 127 -0.29 -6.56 -0.40
N VAL A 128 0.26 -6.63 0.80
CA VAL A 128 -0.51 -6.75 2.05
C VAL A 128 -1.56 -5.65 2.18
N TYR A 129 -1.21 -4.40 1.89
CA TYR A 129 -2.14 -3.28 2.00
C TYR A 129 -3.10 -3.14 0.81
N SER A 130 -2.76 -3.68 -0.36
CA SER A 130 -3.61 -3.62 -1.56
C SER A 130 -4.47 -4.86 -1.79
N ASP A 131 -4.17 -5.99 -1.16
CA ASP A 131 -4.85 -7.26 -1.39
C ASP A 131 -6.36 -7.16 -1.08
N PRO A 132 -7.23 -7.57 -2.02
CA PRO A 132 -8.68 -7.45 -1.85
C PRO A 132 -9.28 -8.53 -0.93
N SER A 133 -8.51 -9.57 -0.56
CA SER A 133 -9.00 -10.71 0.22
C SER A 133 -9.61 -10.28 1.55
N PRO A 134 -10.85 -10.70 1.86
CA PRO A 134 -11.46 -10.48 3.17
C PRO A 134 -10.64 -11.09 4.31
N PHE A 135 -9.99 -12.23 4.07
CA PHE A 135 -9.15 -12.92 5.05
C PHE A 135 -7.95 -12.03 5.44
N ILE A 136 -7.21 -11.49 4.47
CA ILE A 136 -6.06 -10.60 4.75
C ILE A 136 -6.52 -9.35 5.49
N ARG A 137 -7.63 -8.74 5.04
CA ARG A 137 -8.18 -7.54 5.67
C ARG A 137 -8.59 -7.79 7.12
N SER A 138 -9.35 -8.87 7.39
CA SER A 138 -9.77 -9.22 8.75
C SER A 138 -8.57 -9.48 9.64
N TYR A 139 -7.60 -10.28 9.18
CA TYR A 139 -6.39 -10.56 9.95
C TYR A 139 -5.64 -9.27 10.33
N LEU A 140 -5.44 -8.35 9.39
CA LEU A 140 -4.76 -7.08 9.67
C LEU A 140 -5.55 -6.22 10.67
N GLN A 141 -6.87 -6.15 10.50
CA GLN A 141 -7.74 -5.39 11.41
C GLN A 141 -7.72 -5.95 12.83
N ASP A 142 -7.80 -7.27 12.98
CA ASP A 142 -7.91 -7.88 14.29
C ASP A 142 -6.55 -7.95 15.01
N HIS A 143 -5.49 -8.31 14.27
CA HIS A 143 -4.16 -8.51 14.86
C HIS A 143 -3.41 -7.20 15.10
N TYR A 144 -3.56 -6.20 14.22
CA TYR A 144 -2.83 -4.93 14.30
C TYR A 144 -3.69 -3.74 14.73
N ARG A 145 -4.91 -3.97 15.22
CA ARG A 145 -5.79 -2.91 15.78
C ARG A 145 -5.11 -2.05 16.86
N PRO A 146 -4.36 -2.61 17.84
CA PRO A 146 -3.70 -1.78 18.84
C PRO A 146 -2.68 -0.81 18.22
N ILE A 147 -1.96 -1.26 17.19
CA ILE A 147 -0.92 -0.46 16.54
C ILE A 147 -1.54 0.63 15.68
N SER A 148 -2.51 0.26 14.83
CA SER A 148 -3.24 1.24 14.01
C SER A 148 -3.96 2.27 14.88
N GLY A 149 -4.49 1.87 16.03
CA GLY A 149 -5.08 2.78 17.03
C GLY A 149 -4.08 3.78 17.58
N ARG A 150 -2.86 3.34 17.95
CA ARG A 150 -1.80 4.25 18.43
C ARG A 150 -1.42 5.30 17.39
N PHE A 151 -1.22 4.89 16.14
CA PHE A 151 -0.94 5.83 15.05
C PHE A 151 -2.14 6.75 14.75
N PHE A 152 -3.35 6.21 14.76
CA PHE A 152 -4.57 7.03 14.58
C PHE A 152 -4.67 8.12 15.65
N GLU A 153 -4.41 7.82 16.92
CA GLU A 153 -4.39 8.82 17.99
C GLU A 153 -3.27 9.85 17.81
N ALA A 154 -2.09 9.43 17.36
CA ALA A 154 -1.00 10.35 17.05
C ALA A 154 -1.39 11.32 15.92
N PHE A 155 -2.01 10.83 14.85
CA PHE A 155 -2.54 11.67 13.78
C PHE A 155 -3.70 12.58 14.24
N SER A 156 -4.59 12.08 15.10
CA SER A 156 -5.67 12.90 15.67
C SER A 156 -5.11 14.09 16.49
N ARG A 157 -4.04 13.88 17.22
CA ARG A 157 -3.35 14.96 17.95
C ARG A 157 -2.63 15.94 17.02
N ALA A 158 -2.03 15.40 15.94
CA ALA A 158 -1.34 16.23 14.95
C ALA A 158 -2.28 17.09 14.09
N LEU A 159 -3.53 16.67 13.95
CA LEU A 159 -4.57 17.29 13.09
C LEU A 159 -5.87 17.51 13.89
N PRO A 160 -5.86 18.32 14.95
CA PRO A 160 -6.99 18.44 15.87
C PRO A 160 -8.25 19.06 15.22
N ALA A 161 -8.07 19.82 14.14
CA ALA A 161 -9.20 20.42 13.41
C ALA A 161 -9.88 19.41 12.45
N LEU A 162 -9.30 18.23 12.23
CA LEU A 162 -9.84 17.25 11.30
C LEU A 162 -10.77 16.28 12.04
N PRO A 163 -12.06 16.15 11.64
CA PRO A 163 -12.96 15.16 12.23
C PRO A 163 -12.42 13.74 12.13
N ARG A 164 -12.61 12.92 13.17
CA ARG A 164 -12.07 11.54 13.22
C ARG A 164 -12.48 10.67 12.04
N GLN A 165 -13.70 10.82 11.55
CA GLN A 165 -14.20 10.07 10.38
C GLN A 165 -13.42 10.46 9.12
N GLU A 166 -13.22 11.77 8.92
CA GLU A 166 -12.45 12.29 7.79
C GLU A 166 -10.98 11.89 7.87
N LEU A 167 -10.37 11.95 9.05
CA LEU A 167 -9.01 11.46 9.28
C LEU A 167 -8.89 9.97 8.88
N GLY A 168 -9.85 9.14 9.29
CA GLY A 168 -9.88 7.73 8.92
C GLY A 168 -9.92 7.51 7.41
N LEU A 169 -10.78 8.27 6.72
CA LEU A 169 -10.90 8.23 5.26
C LEU A 169 -9.59 8.63 4.59
N ARG A 170 -8.99 9.74 4.99
CA ARG A 170 -7.73 10.26 4.43
C ARG A 170 -6.55 9.33 4.68
N LEU A 171 -6.44 8.76 5.88
CA LEU A 171 -5.43 7.76 6.19
C LEU A 171 -5.60 6.50 5.32
N HIS A 172 -6.85 6.08 5.09
CA HIS A 172 -7.12 4.97 4.19
C HIS A 172 -6.63 5.26 2.76
N PHE A 173 -6.95 6.44 2.22
CA PHE A 173 -6.47 6.86 0.89
C PHE A 173 -4.95 6.96 0.83
N ALA A 174 -4.30 7.57 1.83
CA ALA A 174 -2.85 7.71 1.89
C ALA A 174 -2.17 6.33 1.89
N LEU A 175 -2.67 5.38 2.69
CA LEU A 175 -2.14 4.01 2.72
C LEU A 175 -2.37 3.25 1.41
N LYS A 176 -3.52 3.43 0.76
CA LYS A 176 -3.81 2.81 -0.54
C LYS A 176 -2.94 3.38 -1.66
N ALA A 177 -2.76 4.70 -1.71
CA ALA A 177 -1.87 5.34 -2.66
C ALA A 177 -0.43 4.81 -2.52
N LEU A 178 0.07 4.76 -1.27
CA LEU A 178 1.39 4.22 -0.99
C LEU A 178 1.50 2.74 -1.37
N SER A 179 0.51 1.91 -1.03
CA SER A 179 0.56 0.48 -1.32
C SER A 179 0.63 0.20 -2.82
N GLY A 180 -0.08 0.98 -3.63
CA GLY A 180 0.01 0.90 -5.09
C GLY A 180 1.42 1.22 -5.61
N MET A 181 2.07 2.25 -5.05
CA MET A 181 3.44 2.61 -5.40
C MET A 181 4.44 1.53 -4.98
N LEU A 182 4.27 0.92 -3.79
CA LEU A 182 5.19 -0.10 -3.26
C LEU A 182 5.01 -1.47 -3.93
N ALA A 183 3.82 -1.80 -4.42
CA ALA A 183 3.52 -3.07 -5.08
C ALA A 183 4.07 -3.15 -6.51
N GLY A 184 4.43 -2.01 -7.13
CA GLY A 184 4.99 -1.95 -8.48
C GLY A 184 6.40 -2.55 -8.54
N GLU A 185 6.72 -3.27 -9.63
CA GLU A 185 8.04 -3.87 -9.84
C GLU A 185 9.12 -2.82 -10.14
N ASP A 186 8.73 -1.64 -10.61
CA ASP A 186 9.61 -0.68 -11.31
C ASP A 186 9.83 0.64 -10.56
N MET A 187 9.57 0.70 -9.24
CA MET A 187 9.75 1.98 -8.53
C MET A 187 11.21 2.48 -8.61
N GLN A 188 12.19 1.59 -8.52
CA GLN A 188 13.60 1.94 -8.66
C GLN A 188 13.92 2.39 -10.09
N GLU A 189 13.39 1.72 -11.11
CA GLU A 189 13.57 2.11 -12.51
C GLU A 189 12.87 3.45 -12.79
N LEU A 190 11.65 3.64 -12.29
CA LEU A 190 10.91 4.89 -12.39
C LEU A 190 11.68 6.05 -11.75
N ILE A 191 12.16 5.87 -10.52
CA ILE A 191 12.96 6.89 -9.80
C ILE A 191 14.23 7.21 -10.60
N THR A 192 14.94 6.20 -11.08
CA THR A 192 16.17 6.39 -11.87
C THR A 192 15.88 7.10 -13.19
N SER A 193 14.79 6.77 -13.87
CA SER A 193 14.42 7.42 -15.14
C SER A 193 14.01 8.87 -14.96
N ILE A 194 13.24 9.20 -13.91
CA ILE A 194 12.80 10.56 -13.59
C ILE A 194 13.98 11.44 -13.19
N ASN A 195 14.96 10.89 -12.48
CA ASN A 195 16.15 11.64 -12.04
C ASN A 195 17.31 11.65 -13.05
N LYS A 196 17.07 11.23 -14.29
CA LYS A 196 18.09 11.22 -15.36
C LYS A 196 19.38 10.50 -14.96
N GLY A 197 19.27 9.43 -14.17
CA GLY A 197 20.41 8.64 -13.71
C GLY A 197 21.06 9.12 -12.41
N GLU A 198 20.59 10.22 -11.80
CA GLU A 198 21.05 10.61 -10.48
C GLU A 198 20.47 9.70 -9.39
N THR A 199 21.30 9.29 -8.45
CA THR A 199 20.87 8.49 -7.29
C THR A 199 20.31 9.40 -6.21
N ILE A 200 19.08 9.15 -5.80
CA ILE A 200 18.47 9.81 -4.64
C ILE A 200 18.82 9.01 -3.39
N ASN A 201 19.25 9.67 -2.32
CA ASN A 201 19.44 8.99 -1.04
C ASN A 201 18.10 8.72 -0.34
N ASP A 202 18.12 7.79 0.62
CA ASP A 202 16.92 7.33 1.34
C ASP A 202 16.14 8.45 2.04
N ALA A 203 16.85 9.38 2.66
CA ALA A 203 16.22 10.50 3.37
C ALA A 203 15.50 11.44 2.39
N GLU A 204 16.10 11.71 1.24
CA GLU A 204 15.50 12.52 0.19
C GLU A 204 14.27 11.85 -0.42
N LEU A 205 14.36 10.53 -0.70
CA LEU A 205 13.21 9.77 -1.21
C LEU A 205 12.05 9.76 -0.21
N LEU A 206 12.33 9.50 1.07
CA LEU A 206 11.34 9.55 2.13
C LEU A 206 10.73 10.94 2.29
N ALA A 207 11.54 12.00 2.23
CA ALA A 207 11.04 13.37 2.30
C ALA A 207 10.09 13.69 1.14
N ARG A 208 10.42 13.26 -0.09
CA ARG A 208 9.54 13.41 -1.26
C ARG A 208 8.23 12.63 -1.10
N LEU A 209 8.28 11.37 -0.65
CA LEU A 209 7.09 10.57 -0.38
C LEU A 209 6.19 11.19 0.68
N ILE A 210 6.77 11.68 1.79
CA ILE A 210 6.03 12.34 2.86
C ILE A 210 5.40 13.64 2.35
N SER A 211 6.11 14.43 1.54
CA SER A 211 5.58 15.67 0.98
C SER A 211 4.45 15.45 -0.03
N LEU A 212 4.43 14.32 -0.72
CA LEU A 212 3.31 13.92 -1.60
C LEU A 212 2.09 13.41 -0.83
N LEU A 213 2.31 12.73 0.30
CA LEU A 213 1.22 12.15 1.10
C LEU A 213 0.64 13.14 2.12
N SER A 214 1.42 14.07 2.63
CA SER A 214 0.97 15.07 3.60
C SER A 214 -0.25 15.87 3.14
N PRO A 215 -0.34 16.34 1.87
CA PRO A 215 -1.53 17.03 1.39
C PRO A 215 -2.81 16.20 1.44
N ILE A 216 -2.75 14.89 1.29
CA ILE A 216 -3.93 14.02 1.45
C ILE A 216 -4.53 14.20 2.85
N LEU A 217 -3.68 14.33 3.87
CA LEU A 217 -4.12 14.50 5.25
C LEU A 217 -4.52 15.95 5.57
N THR A 218 -3.87 16.94 4.98
CA THR A 218 -3.98 18.36 5.34
C THR A 218 -4.80 19.19 4.35
N ALA A 219 -5.18 18.63 3.19
CA ALA A 219 -5.98 19.35 2.20
C ALA A 219 -7.27 19.88 2.79
N PRO A 220 -7.72 21.08 2.41
CA PRO A 220 -9.02 21.59 2.80
C PRO A 220 -10.14 20.67 2.30
N PHE A 221 -11.32 20.77 2.91
CA PHE A 221 -12.51 20.14 2.37
C PHE A 221 -12.86 20.72 1.00
N GLY A 222 -13.51 19.92 0.16
CA GLY A 222 -13.99 20.38 -1.13
C GLY A 222 -14.91 21.61 -0.95
N THR A 223 -14.63 22.67 -1.69
CA THR A 223 -15.44 23.89 -1.66
C THR A 223 -16.78 23.67 -2.37
N PRO A 224 -17.84 24.43 -2.05
CA PRO A 224 -19.11 24.38 -2.78
C PRO A 224 -18.93 24.60 -4.30
N ALA A 225 -17.95 25.42 -4.69
CA ALA A 225 -17.62 25.64 -6.10
C ALA A 225 -17.07 24.36 -6.75
N GLN A 226 -16.18 23.61 -6.09
CA GLN A 226 -15.67 22.33 -6.57
C GLN A 226 -16.80 21.29 -6.68
N VAL A 227 -17.69 21.22 -5.66
CA VAL A 227 -18.85 20.32 -5.70
C VAL A 227 -19.72 20.63 -6.94
N LYS A 228 -20.00 21.89 -7.21
CA LYS A 228 -20.80 22.32 -8.37
C LYS A 228 -20.15 21.91 -9.70
N VAL A 229 -18.83 22.04 -9.82
CA VAL A 229 -18.09 21.59 -11.03
C VAL A 229 -18.23 20.09 -11.20
N ILE A 230 -18.09 19.31 -10.14
CA ILE A 230 -18.24 17.85 -10.21
C ILE A 230 -19.69 17.45 -10.59
N GLU A 231 -20.70 18.12 -10.02
CA GLU A 231 -22.11 17.90 -10.41
C GLU A 231 -22.34 18.15 -11.88
N GLN A 232 -21.79 19.24 -12.42
CA GLN A 232 -21.88 19.54 -13.87
C GLN A 232 -21.20 18.47 -14.73
N LEU A 233 -20.04 17.96 -14.32
CA LEU A 233 -19.36 16.87 -15.02
C LEU A 233 -20.16 15.57 -14.98
N LEU A 234 -20.75 15.23 -13.85
CA LEU A 234 -21.62 14.05 -13.71
C LEU A 234 -22.88 14.14 -14.58
N ASP A 235 -23.47 15.34 -14.69
CA ASP A 235 -24.63 15.54 -15.55
C ASP A 235 -24.26 15.45 -17.05
N LEU A 236 -23.07 15.97 -17.41
CA LEU A 236 -22.55 15.85 -18.78
C LEU A 236 -22.30 14.38 -19.13
N ASP A 237 -21.63 13.60 -18.25
CA ASP A 237 -21.38 12.18 -18.43
C ASP A 237 -22.69 11.40 -18.63
N ARG A 238 -23.70 11.65 -17.81
CA ARG A 238 -25.04 11.03 -17.95
C ARG A 238 -25.70 11.37 -19.27
N SER A 239 -25.51 12.59 -19.79
CA SER A 239 -26.08 13.02 -21.07
C SER A 239 -25.38 12.38 -22.25
N THR A 240 -24.04 12.27 -22.20
CA THR A 240 -23.25 11.59 -23.25
C THR A 240 -23.55 10.10 -23.31
N ALA A 241 -23.62 9.43 -22.17
CA ALA A 241 -23.97 8.01 -22.09
C ALA A 241 -25.38 7.70 -22.63
N ARG A 242 -26.33 8.64 -22.47
CA ARG A 242 -27.69 8.52 -23.09
C ARG A 242 -27.65 8.75 -24.59
N THR A 243 -26.78 9.61 -25.08
CA THR A 243 -26.65 9.89 -26.52
C THR A 243 -26.04 8.70 -27.27
N ASP A 244 -25.04 8.03 -26.64
CA ASP A 244 -24.42 6.83 -27.21
C ASP A 244 -25.43 5.65 -27.29
N LEU A 245 -26.28 5.49 -26.30
CA LEU A 245 -27.39 4.52 -26.33
C LEU A 245 -28.46 4.85 -27.37
N ALA A 246 -28.69 6.14 -27.69
CA ALA A 246 -29.61 6.58 -28.71
C ALA A 246 -29.01 6.50 -30.12
N ALA A 247 -27.68 6.68 -30.26
CA ALA A 247 -26.97 6.57 -31.52
C ALA A 247 -26.91 5.13 -32.05
N ASP A 248 -26.89 4.13 -31.17
CA ASP A 248 -26.98 2.70 -31.51
C ASP A 248 -28.38 2.33 -32.05
N THR A 249 -29.36 3.26 -31.88
CA THR A 249 -30.72 3.16 -32.43
C THR A 249 -30.95 4.02 -33.71
N GLY A 250 -29.89 4.60 -34.32
CA GLY A 250 -29.92 5.16 -35.68
C GLY A 250 -30.32 6.64 -35.81
N HIS A 251 -30.11 7.50 -34.81
CA HIS A 251 -30.37 8.94 -34.94
C HIS A 251 -29.19 9.79 -34.45
N ILE A 252 -28.65 10.68 -35.32
CA ILE A 252 -27.55 11.61 -35.01
C ILE A 252 -28.13 12.97 -34.59
N PRO A 253 -27.90 13.47 -33.36
CA PRO A 253 -28.23 14.84 -32.96
C PRO A 253 -27.05 15.80 -33.18
N GLY A 254 -27.35 17.03 -33.57
CA GLY A 254 -26.39 18.07 -33.91
C GLY A 254 -25.51 18.57 -32.75
N GLU A 255 -24.36 19.14 -33.12
CA GLU A 255 -23.30 19.69 -32.27
C GLU A 255 -23.84 20.66 -31.18
N SER A 256 -23.64 20.28 -29.93
CA SER A 256 -23.80 21.16 -28.78
C SER A 256 -22.41 21.74 -28.39
N ALA A 257 -22.33 23.07 -28.33
CA ALA A 257 -21.11 23.81 -28.02
C ALA A 257 -20.53 23.44 -26.65
N ALA A 258 -19.21 23.20 -26.60
CA ALA A 258 -18.49 22.92 -25.37
C ALA A 258 -18.64 24.03 -24.32
N PRO A 259 -18.82 23.72 -23.03
CA PRO A 259 -18.99 24.68 -21.95
C PRO A 259 -17.83 25.68 -21.84
N GLN A 260 -18.14 26.91 -21.48
CA GLN A 260 -17.21 28.05 -21.47
C GLN A 260 -15.98 27.88 -20.57
N TRP A 261 -16.08 27.11 -19.48
CA TRP A 261 -14.99 26.83 -18.52
C TRP A 261 -13.87 25.94 -19.10
N LEU A 262 -14.17 25.10 -20.11
CA LEU A 262 -13.15 24.30 -20.82
C LEU A 262 -12.21 25.19 -21.66
N LYS A 263 -12.65 26.40 -22.03
CA LYS A 263 -11.89 27.34 -22.84
C LYS A 263 -10.98 28.26 -22.02
N GLU A 264 -11.18 28.36 -20.72
CA GLU A 264 -10.51 29.35 -19.87
C GLU A 264 -9.29 28.83 -19.10
N GLY A 265 -8.97 27.53 -19.18
CA GLY A 265 -7.69 26.94 -18.73
C GLY A 265 -7.26 27.27 -17.28
N ARG A 266 -8.19 27.71 -16.40
CA ARG A 266 -7.86 28.12 -15.03
C ARG A 266 -8.50 27.19 -14.01
N LEU A 267 -7.76 26.17 -13.66
CA LEU A 267 -7.85 25.63 -12.31
C LEU A 267 -7.05 26.63 -11.43
N ALA A 268 -7.74 27.49 -10.72
CA ALA A 268 -7.12 28.36 -9.76
C ALA A 268 -6.48 27.52 -8.65
N SER A 269 -5.21 27.79 -8.43
CA SER A 269 -4.35 27.31 -7.36
C SER A 269 -4.94 27.52 -5.96
#